data_16ec2394be6da27420ef0e78d24f0816
#
_entry.id   16ec2394be6da27420ef0e78d24f0816
#
_cell.length_a   1.000
_cell.length_b   1.000
_cell.length_c   1.000
_cell.angle_alpha   90.00
_cell.angle_beta   90.00
_cell.angle_gamma   90.00
#
_symmetry.space_group_name_H-M   'P 1'
#
loop_
_entity.id
_entity.type
_entity.pdbx_description
1 polymer ?
#
loop_
_entity_poly.entity_id
_entity_poly.type
_entity_poly.pdbx_seq_one_letter_code
_entity_poly.pdbx_strand_id
1 'polypeptide(L)'
;MSRLYYEVKISAENQEQANLILNSLLQKKLVTGGQFLKAPARFLWKGKITDMDYVTILSYTNDQHKDAVMDDVRKTTQEEVPMMTFTLPDDINKELRDWIDATLS
;
A
#
# COMPACT_ATOMS: atom_id res chain seq x y z
N MET A 1 2.36 -21.86 -13.66
CA MET A 1 3.03 -20.57 -13.40
C MET A 1 2.94 -20.23 -11.92
N SER A 2 4.05 -19.79 -11.38
CA SER A 2 4.09 -19.36 -9.99
C SER A 2 3.51 -17.96 -9.85
N ARG A 3 2.68 -17.76 -8.82
CA ARG A 3 2.19 -16.45 -8.48
C ARG A 3 3.26 -15.67 -7.70
N LEU A 4 3.38 -14.38 -7.95
CA LEU A 4 4.23 -13.49 -7.19
C LEU A 4 3.42 -12.79 -6.11
N TYR A 5 3.99 -12.67 -4.92
CA TYR A 5 3.35 -12.02 -3.77
C TYR A 5 4.20 -10.83 -3.36
N TYR A 6 3.56 -9.70 -3.13
CA TYR A 6 4.25 -8.46 -2.84
C TYR A 6 3.87 -7.92 -1.47
N GLU A 7 4.87 -7.39 -0.77
CA GLU A 7 4.63 -6.42 0.28
C GLU A 7 4.41 -5.06 -0.37
N VAL A 8 3.40 -4.34 0.06
CA VAL A 8 3.03 -3.05 -0.52
C VAL A 8 3.14 -1.99 0.56
N LYS A 9 3.84 -0.90 0.24
CA LYS A 9 3.88 0.29 1.08
C LYS A 9 3.24 1.43 0.32
N ILE A 10 2.28 2.08 0.97
CA ILE A 10 1.53 3.19 0.38
C ILE A 10 1.57 4.35 1.35
N SER A 11 1.92 5.54 0.87
CA SER A 11 1.93 6.73 1.71
C SER A 11 0.54 7.36 1.82
N ALA A 12 0.31 8.05 2.94
CA ALA A 12 -0.85 8.90 3.13
C ALA A 12 -0.48 10.08 4.02
N GLU A 13 -1.04 11.24 3.74
CA GLU A 13 -0.71 12.46 4.47
C GLU A 13 -1.22 12.45 5.90
N ASN A 14 -2.31 11.73 6.16
CA ASN A 14 -2.92 11.64 7.47
C ASN A 14 -3.77 10.38 7.57
N GLN A 15 -4.30 10.13 8.77
CA GLN A 15 -5.08 8.92 9.02
C GLN A 15 -6.37 8.88 8.20
N GLU A 16 -7.02 10.02 8.00
CA GLU A 16 -8.24 10.08 7.21
C GLU A 16 -7.98 9.64 5.77
N GLN A 17 -6.91 10.14 5.15
CA GLN A 17 -6.50 9.74 3.82
C GLN A 17 -6.12 8.26 3.77
N ALA A 18 -5.39 7.78 4.77
CA ALA A 18 -5.01 6.37 4.85
C ALA A 18 -6.25 5.47 4.92
N ASN A 19 -7.26 5.86 5.70
CA ASN A 19 -8.51 5.11 5.79
C ASN A 19 -9.22 5.05 4.43
N LEU A 20 -9.31 6.17 3.73
CA LEU A 20 -9.98 6.23 2.43
C LEU A 20 -9.27 5.34 1.41
N ILE A 21 -7.94 5.42 1.37
CA ILE A 21 -7.14 4.62 0.43
C ILE A 21 -7.31 3.13 0.72
N LEU A 22 -7.12 2.72 1.97
CA LEU A 22 -7.20 1.30 2.31
C LEU A 22 -8.62 0.76 2.14
N ASN A 23 -9.64 1.51 2.54
CA ASN A 23 -11.02 1.07 2.37
C ASN A 23 -11.37 0.84 0.90
N SER A 24 -10.92 1.72 0.01
CA SER A 24 -11.14 1.54 -1.43
C SER A 24 -10.49 0.26 -1.94
N LEU A 25 -9.25 0.02 -1.55
CA LEU A 25 -8.51 -1.18 -1.95
C LEU A 25 -9.18 -2.46 -1.43
N LEU A 26 -9.65 -2.44 -0.18
CA LEU A 26 -10.31 -3.60 0.42
C LEU A 26 -11.65 -3.90 -0.22
N GLN A 27 -12.46 -2.87 -0.48
CA GLN A 27 -13.76 -3.05 -1.12
C GLN A 27 -13.64 -3.66 -2.51
N LYS A 28 -12.56 -3.35 -3.21
CA LYS A 28 -12.28 -3.88 -4.55
C LYS A 28 -11.48 -5.17 -4.53
N LYS A 29 -11.15 -5.68 -3.35
CA LYS A 29 -10.35 -6.90 -3.16
C LYS A 29 -9.01 -6.85 -3.88
N LEU A 30 -8.34 -5.72 -3.76
CA LEU A 30 -7.04 -5.53 -4.40
C LEU A 30 -5.88 -5.79 -3.45
N VAL A 31 -6.12 -5.70 -2.15
CA VAL A 31 -5.15 -6.03 -1.08
C VAL A 31 -5.84 -6.83 0.01
N THR A 32 -5.06 -7.54 0.83
CA THR A 32 -5.61 -8.42 1.86
C THR A 32 -6.00 -7.69 3.15
N GLY A 33 -5.42 -6.55 3.39
CA GLY A 33 -5.57 -5.80 4.63
C GLY A 33 -4.50 -4.76 4.71
N GLY A 34 -4.34 -4.13 5.86
CA GLY A 34 -3.28 -3.16 6.01
C GLY A 34 -3.04 -2.80 7.46
N GLN A 35 -1.80 -2.40 7.73
CA GLN A 35 -1.40 -1.80 8.98
C GLN A 35 -1.08 -0.34 8.74
N PHE A 36 -1.48 0.51 9.67
CA PHE A 36 -1.13 1.92 9.63
C PHE A 36 0.05 2.17 10.55
N LEU A 37 1.11 2.76 10.00
CA LEU A 37 2.27 3.20 10.77
C LEU A 37 2.34 4.71 10.66
N LYS A 38 2.04 5.39 11.74
CA LYS A 38 2.10 6.85 11.81
C LYS A 38 3.41 7.25 12.45
N ALA A 39 4.15 8.12 11.77
CA ALA A 39 5.45 8.56 12.27
C ALA A 39 5.79 9.95 11.73
N PRO A 40 6.64 10.69 12.47
CA PRO A 40 7.23 11.91 11.93
C PRO A 40 8.08 11.58 10.71
N ALA A 41 8.02 12.44 9.71
CA ALA A 41 8.79 12.30 8.50
C ALA A 41 9.43 13.62 8.12
N ARG A 42 10.51 13.55 7.38
CA ARG A 42 11.22 14.72 6.87
C ARG A 42 11.56 14.48 5.41
N PHE A 43 11.13 15.40 4.57
CA PHE A 43 11.28 15.28 3.12
C PHE A 43 11.95 16.51 2.54
N LEU A 44 12.63 16.31 1.42
CA LEU A 44 12.99 17.42 0.55
C LEU A 44 11.84 17.59 -0.45
N TRP A 45 11.11 18.70 -0.30
CA TRP A 45 9.93 18.97 -1.12
C TRP A 45 10.05 20.35 -1.73
N LYS A 46 10.06 20.40 -3.06
CA LYS A 46 10.17 21.64 -3.84
C LYS A 46 11.34 22.52 -3.37
N GLY A 47 12.50 21.88 -3.14
CA GLY A 47 13.72 22.54 -2.72
C GLY A 47 13.82 22.90 -1.24
N LYS A 48 12.84 22.49 -0.42
CA LYS A 48 12.81 22.80 1.01
C LYS A 48 12.74 21.54 1.84
N ILE A 49 13.43 21.55 2.98
CA ILE A 49 13.30 20.49 3.98
C ILE A 49 11.99 20.72 4.71
N THR A 50 11.09 19.74 4.65
CA THR A 50 9.74 19.81 5.18
C THR A 50 9.50 18.69 6.16
N ASP A 51 9.06 19.04 7.37
CA ASP A 51 8.68 18.07 8.41
C ASP A 51 7.17 17.94 8.45
N MET A 52 6.69 16.71 8.57
CA MET A 52 5.28 16.44 8.77
C MET A 52 5.08 15.04 9.33
N ASP A 53 3.97 14.82 10.02
CA ASP A 53 3.56 13.47 10.35
C ASP A 53 3.02 12.80 9.10
N TYR A 54 3.35 11.53 8.95
CA TYR A 54 2.96 10.77 7.77
C TYR A 54 2.43 9.40 8.17
N VAL A 55 1.57 8.84 7.35
CA VAL A 55 1.05 7.49 7.58
C VAL A 55 1.51 6.59 6.44
N THR A 56 2.06 5.43 6.81
CA THR A 56 2.38 4.39 5.84
C THR A 56 1.40 3.24 6.01
N ILE A 57 0.80 2.81 4.93
CA ILE A 57 -0.05 1.62 4.89
C ILE A 57 0.84 0.47 4.43
N LEU A 58 0.95 -0.57 5.26
CA LEU A 58 1.65 -1.80 4.91
C LEU A 58 0.62 -2.88 4.60
N SER A 59 0.73 -3.49 3.43
CA SER A 59 -0.25 -4.46 2.97
C SER A 59 0.41 -5.55 2.14
N TYR A 60 -0.42 -6.47 1.63
CA TYR A 60 0.02 -7.52 0.71
C TYR A 60 -0.92 -7.57 -0.49
N THR A 61 -0.34 -7.85 -1.65
CA THR A 61 -1.08 -8.12 -2.87
C THR A 61 -0.33 -9.19 -3.69
N ASN A 62 -0.80 -9.46 -4.88
CA ASN A 62 -0.13 -10.39 -5.80
C ASN A 62 0.07 -9.72 -7.16
N ASP A 63 0.75 -10.44 -8.07
CA ASP A 63 1.05 -9.94 -9.40
C ASP A 63 -0.20 -9.66 -10.24
N GLN A 64 -1.29 -10.38 -9.98
CA GLN A 64 -2.53 -10.19 -10.72
C GLN A 64 -3.17 -8.82 -10.42
N HIS A 65 -3.00 -8.29 -9.21
CA HIS A 65 -3.67 -7.07 -8.77
C HIS A 65 -2.74 -5.86 -8.63
N LYS A 66 -1.45 -6.03 -8.83
CA LYS A 66 -0.45 -4.98 -8.59
C LYS A 66 -0.77 -3.67 -9.33
N ASP A 67 -1.05 -3.75 -10.63
CA ASP A 67 -1.32 -2.55 -11.41
C ASP A 67 -2.64 -1.89 -11.00
N ALA A 68 -3.65 -2.69 -10.66
CA ALA A 68 -4.93 -2.18 -10.17
C ALA A 68 -4.78 -1.46 -8.82
N VAL A 69 -3.88 -1.93 -7.96
CA VAL A 69 -3.56 -1.23 -6.71
C VAL A 69 -3.03 0.16 -7.00
N MET A 70 -2.04 0.27 -7.90
CA MET A 70 -1.47 1.57 -8.26
C MET A 70 -2.53 2.52 -8.84
N ASP A 71 -3.38 2.02 -9.71
CA ASP A 71 -4.43 2.83 -10.33
C ASP A 71 -5.45 3.31 -9.31
N ASP A 72 -5.85 2.44 -8.39
CA ASP A 72 -6.83 2.81 -7.36
C ASP A 72 -6.25 3.84 -6.38
N VAL A 73 -4.99 3.69 -5.97
CA VAL A 73 -4.34 4.67 -5.10
C VAL A 73 -4.26 6.04 -5.79
N ARG A 74 -3.90 6.08 -7.07
CA ARG A 74 -3.86 7.34 -7.81
C ARG A 74 -5.21 8.05 -7.85
N LYS A 75 -6.29 7.30 -7.88
CA LYS A 75 -7.65 7.86 -7.90
C LYS A 75 -8.12 8.36 -6.55
N THR A 76 -7.61 7.77 -5.46
CA THR A 76 -8.09 8.07 -4.11
C THR A 76 -7.19 9.01 -3.34
N THR A 77 -5.91 9.10 -3.69
CA THR A 77 -4.96 9.96 -2.99
C THR A 77 -5.15 11.43 -3.36
N GLN A 78 -4.86 12.30 -2.40
CA GLN A 78 -4.76 13.74 -2.64
C GLN A 78 -3.32 14.19 -2.81
N GLU A 79 -2.36 13.28 -2.69
CA GLU A 79 -0.95 13.62 -2.82
C GLU A 79 -0.57 13.87 -4.27
N GLU A 80 0.27 14.90 -4.47
CA GLU A 80 0.85 15.19 -5.78
C GLU A 80 1.80 14.09 -6.23
N VAL A 81 2.57 13.55 -5.27
CA VAL A 81 3.50 12.44 -5.52
C VAL A 81 3.19 11.32 -4.52
N PRO A 82 2.23 10.44 -4.84
CA PRO A 82 1.99 9.31 -3.94
C PRO A 82 3.17 8.34 -3.98
N MET A 83 3.56 7.86 -2.81
CA MET A 83 4.65 6.90 -2.70
C MET A 83 4.07 5.50 -2.59
N MET A 84 4.34 4.68 -3.59
CA MET A 84 3.92 3.29 -3.62
C MET A 84 5.11 2.43 -3.99
N THR A 85 5.42 1.45 -3.17
CA THR A 85 6.48 0.48 -3.49
C THR A 85 5.93 -0.94 -3.33
N PHE A 86 6.38 -1.80 -4.23
CA PHE A 86 6.03 -3.21 -4.24
C PHE A 86 7.32 -4.00 -4.12
N THR A 87 7.46 -4.73 -3.03
CA THR A 87 8.68 -5.46 -2.73
C THR A 87 8.38 -6.96 -2.75
N LEU A 88 9.23 -7.73 -3.42
CA LEU A 88 9.14 -9.18 -3.38
C LEU A 88 9.89 -9.66 -2.15
N PRO A 89 9.20 -10.23 -1.15
CA PRO A 89 9.89 -10.86 -0.04
C PRO A 89 10.64 -12.10 -0.53
N ASP A 90 11.74 -12.42 0.11
CA ASP A 90 12.52 -13.60 -0.21
C ASP A 90 11.68 -14.86 -0.04
N ASP A 91 10.86 -14.90 1.00
CA ASP A 91 9.94 -15.99 1.27
C ASP A 91 8.73 -15.48 2.04
N ILE A 92 7.64 -16.23 1.96
CA ILE A 92 6.47 -16.01 2.81
C ILE A 92 5.99 -17.38 3.30
N ASN A 93 5.43 -17.42 4.50
CA ASN A 93 4.89 -18.66 5.04
C ASN A 93 3.63 -19.09 4.28
N LYS A 94 3.35 -20.39 4.35
CA LYS A 94 2.23 -20.98 3.62
C LYS A 94 0.89 -20.37 4.00
N GLU A 95 0.67 -20.13 5.29
CA GLU A 95 -0.58 -19.57 5.78
C GLU A 95 -0.86 -18.18 5.21
N LEU A 96 0.16 -17.33 5.12
CA LEU A 96 0.02 -16.00 4.51
C LEU A 96 -0.31 -16.13 3.03
N ARG A 97 0.42 -16.97 2.31
CA ARG A 97 0.19 -17.19 0.88
C ARG A 97 -1.23 -17.68 0.62
N ASP A 98 -1.69 -18.67 1.40
CA ASP A 98 -3.02 -19.23 1.24
C ASP A 98 -4.10 -18.17 1.51
N TRP A 99 -3.88 -17.31 2.50
CA TRP A 99 -4.81 -16.23 2.81
C TRP A 99 -4.86 -15.19 1.69
N ILE A 100 -3.73 -14.80 1.13
CA ILE A 100 -3.69 -13.88 0.00
C ILE A 100 -4.46 -14.48 -1.19
N ASP A 101 -4.20 -15.73 -1.52
CA ASP A 101 -4.87 -16.39 -2.65
C ASP A 101 -6.38 -16.50 -2.43
N ALA A 102 -6.82 -16.85 -1.24
CA ALA A 102 -8.24 -16.99 -0.93
C ALA A 102 -8.95 -15.62 -0.92
N THR A 103 -8.27 -14.59 -0.43
CA THR A 103 -8.87 -13.26 -0.27
C THR A 103 -8.96 -12.51 -1.60
N LEU A 104 -7.95 -12.66 -2.46
CA LEU A 104 -7.85 -11.90 -3.70
C LEU A 104 -8.24 -12.71 -4.95
N SER A 105 -8.78 -13.88 -4.76
CA SER A 105 -9.20 -14.73 -5.89
C SER A 105 -10.42 -14.16 -6.62
#